data_e48f438a1313328347f2abc850b71e11
#
_entry.id   e48f438a1313328347f2abc850b71e11
#
_cell.length_a   1.000
_cell.length_b   1.000
_cell.length_c   1.000
_cell.angle_alpha   90.00
_cell.angle_beta   90.00
_cell.angle_gamma   90.00
#
_symmetry.space_group_name_H-M   'P 1'
#
loop_
_entity.id
_entity.type
_entity.pdbx_description
1 polymer ?
#
loop_
_entity_poly.entity_id
_entity_poly.type
_entity_poly.pdbx_seq_one_letter_code
_entity_poly.pdbx_strand_id
1 'polypeptide(L)'
;MQAQGSLAAAESYAWHRPVLAQHAEQYDPRVRSRIERGAAMSAVDYIHLQHARQAWIARMEARVAGFDALLSPTVAIVPPLLSDVAPGEARDAAFFQANALVLRNTSVVNMLDGCALSLPCHVQGELPVGLMVWHAAGRDDAVLNVGQRIEELLQKQ
;
A
#
# COMPACT_ATOMS: atom_id res chain seq x y z
N MET A 1 -3.84 12.81 -6.82
CA MET A 1 -2.44 12.54 -7.20
C MET A 1 -2.27 11.38 -8.20
N GLN A 2 -3.22 10.51 -8.42
CA GLN A 2 -3.01 9.29 -9.26
C GLN A 2 -3.95 9.20 -10.47
N ALA A 3 -4.52 10.30 -10.93
CA ALA A 3 -5.48 10.28 -12.04
C ALA A 3 -4.89 9.77 -13.38
N GLN A 4 -3.58 9.92 -13.56
CA GLN A 4 -2.86 9.52 -14.79
C GLN A 4 -1.88 8.35 -14.58
N GLY A 5 -1.99 7.63 -13.45
CA GLY A 5 -1.08 6.54 -13.09
C GLY A 5 -0.43 6.78 -11.72
N SER A 6 0.42 5.86 -11.29
CA SER A 6 1.14 5.94 -10.02
C SER A 6 2.64 5.84 -10.23
N LEU A 7 3.42 6.35 -9.27
CA LEU A 7 4.87 6.17 -9.25
C LEU A 7 5.23 4.68 -9.38
N ALA A 8 4.56 3.83 -8.58
CA ALA A 8 4.79 2.38 -8.60
C ALA A 8 4.53 1.76 -10.00
N ALA A 9 3.54 2.22 -10.75
CA ALA A 9 3.29 1.72 -12.10
C ALA A 9 4.41 2.12 -13.06
N ALA A 10 4.84 3.39 -13.04
CA ALA A 10 5.91 3.88 -13.90
C ALA A 10 7.25 3.19 -13.60
N GLU A 11 7.61 3.08 -12.34
CA GLU A 11 8.84 2.47 -11.88
C GLU A 11 8.85 0.95 -12.14
N SER A 12 7.73 0.25 -11.87
CA SER A 12 7.58 -1.15 -12.22
C SER A 12 7.72 -1.38 -13.72
N TYR A 13 7.10 -0.55 -14.55
CA TYR A 13 7.23 -0.69 -16.00
C TYR A 13 8.68 -0.46 -16.45
N ALA A 14 9.34 0.57 -15.93
CA ALA A 14 10.74 0.83 -16.28
C ALA A 14 11.64 -0.37 -15.95
N TRP A 15 11.42 -1.02 -14.79
CA TRP A 15 12.16 -2.20 -14.38
C TRP A 15 11.82 -3.45 -15.19
N HIS A 16 10.52 -3.71 -15.40
CA HIS A 16 10.06 -4.96 -16.05
C HIS A 16 10.06 -4.90 -17.57
N ARG A 17 10.21 -3.72 -18.18
CA ARG A 17 10.15 -3.54 -19.64
C ARG A 17 11.01 -4.53 -20.45
N PRO A 18 12.29 -4.80 -20.10
CA PRO A 18 13.10 -5.76 -20.86
C PRO A 18 12.56 -7.19 -20.76
N VAL A 19 12.06 -7.58 -19.58
CA VAL A 19 11.50 -8.93 -19.35
C VAL A 19 10.15 -9.07 -20.05
N LEU A 20 9.29 -8.06 -19.97
CA LEU A 20 7.99 -8.05 -20.66
C LEU A 20 8.14 -8.17 -22.19
N ALA A 21 9.20 -7.59 -22.76
CA ALA A 21 9.44 -7.68 -24.19
C ALA A 21 9.73 -9.11 -24.69
N GLN A 22 10.18 -10.01 -23.80
CA GLN A 22 10.60 -11.35 -24.15
C GLN A 22 9.71 -12.45 -23.52
N HIS A 23 9.07 -12.16 -22.38
CA HIS A 23 8.42 -13.14 -21.52
C HIS A 23 7.09 -12.65 -20.95
N ALA A 24 6.36 -11.81 -21.69
CA ALA A 24 5.10 -11.22 -21.21
C ALA A 24 4.04 -12.29 -20.83
N GLU A 25 4.07 -13.44 -21.49
CA GLU A 25 3.16 -14.57 -21.24
C GLU A 25 3.40 -15.28 -19.91
N GLN A 26 4.57 -15.09 -19.28
CA GLN A 26 4.89 -15.70 -17.97
C GLN A 26 4.36 -14.88 -16.80
N TYR A 27 3.85 -13.67 -17.05
CA TYR A 27 3.25 -12.84 -16.02
C TYR A 27 1.78 -13.22 -15.79
N ASP A 28 1.36 -13.18 -14.52
CA ASP A 28 -0.07 -13.15 -14.23
C ASP A 28 -0.74 -11.98 -14.98
N PRO A 29 -1.83 -12.20 -15.73
CA PRO A 29 -2.45 -11.18 -16.56
C PRO A 29 -2.86 -9.91 -15.80
N ARG A 30 -3.33 -10.05 -14.55
CA ARG A 30 -3.74 -8.93 -13.70
C ARG A 30 -2.54 -8.11 -13.22
N VAL A 31 -1.43 -8.77 -12.90
CA VAL A 31 -0.16 -8.12 -12.53
C VAL A 31 0.43 -7.41 -13.73
N ARG A 32 0.49 -8.11 -14.87
CA ARG A 32 1.00 -7.56 -16.13
C ARG A 32 0.26 -6.28 -16.53
N SER A 33 -1.07 -6.32 -16.55
CA SER A 33 -1.88 -5.16 -16.92
C SER A 33 -1.62 -3.93 -16.05
N ARG A 34 -1.31 -4.14 -14.77
CA ARG A 34 -0.97 -3.05 -13.83
C ARG A 34 0.41 -2.45 -14.11
N ILE A 35 1.40 -3.29 -14.41
CA ILE A 35 2.74 -2.86 -14.78
C ILE A 35 2.69 -2.07 -16.09
N GLU A 36 1.99 -2.59 -17.12
CA GLU A 36 1.87 -1.99 -18.44
C GLU A 36 1.20 -0.60 -18.42
N ARG A 37 0.38 -0.28 -17.40
CA ARG A 37 -0.14 1.10 -17.22
C ARG A 37 0.96 2.14 -17.07
N GLY A 38 2.13 1.77 -16.57
CA GLY A 38 3.28 2.66 -16.44
C GLY A 38 3.84 3.13 -17.79
N ALA A 39 3.61 2.37 -18.87
CA ALA A 39 4.06 2.74 -20.21
C ALA A 39 3.43 4.06 -20.74
N ALA A 40 2.23 4.40 -20.27
CA ALA A 40 1.51 5.58 -20.73
C ALA A 40 1.92 6.88 -20.00
N MET A 41 2.69 6.78 -18.92
CA MET A 41 3.10 7.96 -18.15
C MET A 41 4.23 8.69 -18.86
N SER A 42 4.03 9.97 -19.15
CA SER A 42 5.10 10.82 -19.70
C SER A 42 6.13 11.19 -18.62
N ALA A 43 7.34 11.56 -19.05
CA ALA A 43 8.36 12.09 -18.15
C ALA A 43 7.88 13.34 -17.40
N VAL A 44 7.10 14.19 -18.06
CA VAL A 44 6.52 15.41 -17.46
C VAL A 44 5.54 15.04 -16.35
N ASP A 45 4.64 14.08 -16.58
CA ASP A 45 3.69 13.60 -15.56
C ASP A 45 4.41 12.98 -14.36
N TYR A 46 5.45 12.19 -14.61
CA TYR A 46 6.26 11.59 -13.56
C TYR A 46 6.94 12.67 -12.69
N ILE A 47 7.54 13.70 -13.30
CA ILE A 47 8.17 14.81 -12.58
C ILE A 47 7.13 15.59 -11.76
N HIS A 48 5.98 15.91 -12.34
CA HIS A 48 4.89 16.58 -11.63
C HIS A 48 4.39 15.74 -10.44
N LEU A 49 4.29 14.43 -10.62
CA LEU A 49 3.86 13.52 -9.55
C LEU A 49 4.89 13.47 -8.42
N GLN A 50 6.19 13.48 -8.72
CA GLN A 50 7.27 13.58 -7.73
C GLN A 50 7.19 14.89 -6.92
N HIS A 51 7.02 16.03 -7.59
CA HIS A 51 6.86 17.32 -6.91
C HIS A 51 5.60 17.35 -6.03
N ALA A 52 4.49 16.81 -6.53
CA ALA A 52 3.24 16.73 -5.76
C ALA A 52 3.39 15.82 -4.53
N ARG A 53 4.13 14.69 -4.66
CA ARG A 53 4.46 13.81 -3.54
C ARG A 53 5.28 14.54 -2.48
N GLN A 54 6.34 15.24 -2.86
CA GLN A 54 7.19 15.97 -1.94
C GLN A 54 6.42 17.05 -1.17
N ALA A 55 5.61 17.84 -1.87
CA ALA A 55 4.76 18.84 -1.23
C ALA A 55 3.72 18.22 -0.28
N TRP A 56 3.22 17.01 -0.60
CA TRP A 56 2.30 16.30 0.26
C TRP A 56 3.02 15.74 1.51
N ILE A 57 4.22 15.16 1.37
CA ILE A 57 5.06 14.68 2.48
C ILE A 57 5.29 15.82 3.48
N ALA A 58 5.79 16.97 3.02
CA ALA A 58 6.05 18.12 3.90
C ALA A 58 4.81 18.58 4.69
N ARG A 59 3.62 18.57 4.04
CA ARG A 59 2.36 18.89 4.74
C ARG A 59 1.96 17.84 5.76
N MET A 60 2.17 16.56 5.46
CA MET A 60 1.85 15.46 6.39
C MET A 60 2.80 15.47 7.59
N GLU A 61 4.10 15.59 7.36
CA GLU A 61 5.10 15.70 8.43
C GLU A 61 4.75 16.82 9.43
N ALA A 62 4.41 17.99 8.91
CA ALA A 62 3.99 19.11 9.77
C ALA A 62 2.72 18.79 10.59
N ARG A 63 1.79 18.03 10.04
CA ARG A 63 0.55 17.63 10.73
C ARG A 63 0.76 16.57 11.80
N VAL A 64 1.72 15.67 11.60
CA VAL A 64 1.94 14.54 12.50
C VAL A 64 3.07 14.77 13.50
N ALA A 65 3.78 15.89 13.41
CA ALA A 65 4.96 16.20 14.23
C ALA A 65 4.70 16.21 15.75
N GLY A 66 3.45 16.44 16.19
CA GLY A 66 3.06 16.47 17.60
C GLY A 66 2.60 15.13 18.17
N PHE A 67 2.66 14.04 17.38
CA PHE A 67 2.24 12.70 17.79
C PHE A 67 3.45 11.77 17.89
N ASP A 68 3.41 10.81 18.81
CA ASP A 68 4.42 9.74 18.91
C ASP A 68 4.25 8.72 17.81
N ALA A 69 3.01 8.37 17.48
CA ALA A 69 2.63 7.51 16.37
C ALA A 69 1.17 7.75 15.98
N LEU A 70 0.78 7.25 14.80
CA LEU A 70 -0.61 7.24 14.32
C LEU A 70 -1.10 5.80 14.24
N LEU A 71 -2.41 5.63 14.44
CA LEU A 71 -3.05 4.32 14.41
C LEU A 71 -4.11 4.27 13.31
N SER A 72 -4.17 3.16 12.61
CA SER A 72 -5.23 2.85 11.66
C SER A 72 -5.36 1.34 11.45
N PRO A 73 -6.49 0.84 10.93
CA PRO A 73 -6.49 -0.53 10.40
C PRO A 73 -5.40 -0.69 9.35
N THR A 74 -4.66 -1.82 9.37
CA THR A 74 -3.66 -2.10 8.34
C THR A 74 -4.33 -2.22 6.98
N VAL A 75 -5.44 -2.96 6.92
CA VAL A 75 -6.24 -3.21 5.72
C VAL A 75 -7.68 -2.75 5.97
N ALA A 76 -8.31 -2.22 4.94
CA ALA A 76 -9.64 -1.60 5.05
C ALA A 76 -10.81 -2.61 5.07
N ILE A 77 -10.54 -3.87 4.79
CA ILE A 77 -11.52 -4.97 4.72
C ILE A 77 -10.95 -6.22 5.37
N VAL A 78 -11.81 -7.11 5.81
CA VAL A 78 -11.44 -8.48 6.12
C VAL A 78 -11.11 -9.24 4.83
N PRO A 79 -10.37 -10.38 4.87
CA PRO A 79 -10.06 -11.16 3.68
C PRO A 79 -11.34 -11.53 2.90
N PRO A 80 -11.40 -11.28 1.58
CA PRO A 80 -12.50 -11.72 0.73
C PRO A 80 -12.46 -13.23 0.56
N LEU A 81 -13.59 -13.83 0.18
CA LEU A 81 -13.62 -15.24 -0.21
C LEU A 81 -12.74 -15.45 -1.46
N LEU A 82 -11.98 -16.54 -1.47
CA LEU A 82 -11.15 -16.90 -2.64
C LEU A 82 -12.00 -17.09 -3.91
N SER A 83 -13.20 -17.64 -3.77
CA SER A 83 -14.17 -17.80 -4.88
C SER A 83 -14.50 -16.49 -5.58
N ASP A 84 -14.52 -15.38 -4.85
CA ASP A 84 -14.95 -14.07 -5.35
C ASP A 84 -13.83 -13.36 -6.12
N VAL A 85 -12.58 -13.65 -5.79
CA VAL A 85 -11.40 -12.99 -6.33
C VAL A 85 -10.45 -13.91 -7.09
N ALA A 86 -10.79 -15.19 -7.24
CA ALA A 86 -9.98 -16.17 -7.96
C ALA A 86 -9.74 -15.75 -9.43
N PRO A 87 -8.68 -16.26 -10.11
CA PRO A 87 -8.43 -15.98 -11.51
C PRO A 87 -9.64 -16.23 -12.40
N GLY A 88 -9.84 -15.39 -13.41
CA GLY A 88 -10.89 -15.47 -14.42
C GLY A 88 -11.58 -14.12 -14.66
N GLU A 89 -11.81 -13.78 -15.93
CA GLU A 89 -12.36 -12.48 -16.38
C GLU A 89 -13.62 -12.05 -15.65
N ALA A 90 -14.53 -12.98 -15.38
CA ALA A 90 -15.79 -12.69 -14.67
C ALA A 90 -15.58 -12.15 -13.25
N ARG A 91 -14.40 -12.35 -12.67
CA ARG A 91 -14.04 -11.92 -11.30
C ARG A 91 -13.04 -10.78 -11.25
N ASP A 92 -12.57 -10.29 -12.39
CA ASP A 92 -11.54 -9.24 -12.42
C ASP A 92 -12.01 -7.94 -11.77
N ALA A 93 -13.26 -7.55 -11.96
CA ALA A 93 -13.82 -6.36 -11.31
C ALA A 93 -13.81 -6.49 -9.78
N ALA A 94 -14.25 -7.63 -9.24
CA ALA A 94 -14.24 -7.90 -7.80
C ALA A 94 -12.81 -7.97 -7.25
N PHE A 95 -11.88 -8.62 -7.99
CA PHE A 95 -10.47 -8.66 -7.63
C PHE A 95 -9.87 -7.26 -7.54
N PHE A 96 -10.05 -6.42 -8.55
CA PHE A 96 -9.46 -5.07 -8.55
C PHE A 96 -10.09 -4.18 -7.49
N GLN A 97 -11.38 -4.32 -7.20
CA GLN A 97 -12.04 -3.63 -6.11
C GLN A 97 -11.47 -4.04 -4.74
N ALA A 98 -11.37 -5.33 -4.48
CA ALA A 98 -10.77 -5.86 -3.25
C ALA A 98 -9.30 -5.42 -3.12
N ASN A 99 -8.51 -5.53 -4.19
CA ASN A 99 -7.12 -5.07 -4.21
C ASN A 99 -6.96 -3.57 -3.91
N ALA A 100 -7.86 -2.72 -4.42
CA ALA A 100 -7.84 -1.29 -4.12
C ALA A 100 -8.10 -1.01 -2.63
N LEU A 101 -9.02 -1.75 -2.01
CA LEU A 101 -9.33 -1.64 -0.58
C LEU A 101 -8.19 -2.18 0.29
N VAL A 102 -7.58 -3.30 -0.10
CA VAL A 102 -6.42 -3.89 0.61
C VAL A 102 -5.23 -2.92 0.62
N LEU A 103 -4.96 -2.24 -0.48
CA LEU A 103 -3.84 -1.32 -0.60
C LEU A 103 -4.12 0.10 -0.06
N ARG A 104 -5.38 0.44 0.23
CA ARG A 104 -5.79 1.82 0.53
C ARG A 104 -4.99 2.46 1.65
N ASN A 105 -4.88 1.79 2.79
CA ASN A 105 -4.24 2.36 3.98
C ASN A 105 -2.71 2.33 3.89
N THR A 106 -2.15 1.19 3.49
CA THR A 106 -0.68 1.04 3.33
C THR A 106 -0.11 1.96 2.26
N SER A 107 -0.87 2.26 1.21
CA SER A 107 -0.46 3.21 0.17
C SER A 107 -0.24 4.63 0.71
N VAL A 108 -0.96 5.04 1.76
CA VAL A 108 -0.75 6.36 2.40
C VAL A 108 0.65 6.41 3.02
N VAL A 109 1.03 5.38 3.78
CA VAL A 109 2.36 5.30 4.42
C VAL A 109 3.47 5.20 3.37
N ASN A 110 3.29 4.39 2.32
CA ASN A 110 4.25 4.32 1.21
C ASN A 110 4.44 5.67 0.50
N MET A 111 3.35 6.40 0.26
CA MET A 111 3.43 7.73 -0.35
C MET A 111 4.11 8.76 0.57
N LEU A 112 3.98 8.59 1.89
CA LEU A 112 4.60 9.44 2.91
C LEU A 112 6.11 9.19 3.04
N ASP A 113 6.62 8.10 2.45
CA ASP A 113 7.97 7.57 2.75
C ASP A 113 8.12 7.18 4.22
N GLY A 114 6.99 6.83 4.84
CA GLY A 114 6.88 6.60 6.27
C GLY A 114 7.28 5.20 6.70
N CYS A 115 7.32 5.00 8.01
CA CYS A 115 7.53 3.72 8.65
C CYS A 115 6.22 3.20 9.28
N ALA A 116 6.02 1.89 9.29
CA ALA A 116 4.85 1.27 9.87
C ALA A 116 5.11 -0.14 10.41
N LEU A 117 4.34 -0.52 11.42
CA LEU A 117 4.26 -1.85 11.99
C LEU A 117 2.79 -2.28 11.99
N SER A 118 2.50 -3.53 11.65
CA SER A 118 1.16 -4.12 11.76
C SER A 118 1.13 -5.15 12.87
N LEU A 119 0.21 -4.96 13.82
CA LEU A 119 -0.02 -5.87 14.95
C LEU A 119 -1.33 -6.63 14.74
N PRO A 120 -1.36 -7.97 14.92
CA PRO A 120 -2.60 -8.71 14.92
C PRO A 120 -3.46 -8.29 16.12
N CYS A 121 -4.74 -7.96 15.88
CA CYS A 121 -5.67 -7.52 16.91
C CYS A 121 -7.04 -8.23 16.85
N HIS A 122 -7.11 -9.35 16.16
CA HIS A 122 -8.28 -10.24 16.13
C HIS A 122 -8.17 -11.31 17.23
N VAL A 123 -9.32 -11.84 17.68
CA VAL A 123 -9.38 -12.94 18.61
C VAL A 123 -9.42 -14.29 17.88
N GLN A 124 -9.15 -15.37 18.61
CA GLN A 124 -9.17 -16.72 18.04
C GLN A 124 -10.54 -17.06 17.43
N GLY A 125 -10.54 -17.53 16.18
CA GLY A 125 -11.76 -17.87 15.43
C GLY A 125 -12.33 -16.74 14.59
N GLU A 126 -11.79 -15.54 14.67
CA GLU A 126 -12.14 -14.43 13.79
C GLU A 126 -11.21 -14.38 12.56
N LEU A 127 -11.67 -13.66 11.52
CA LEU A 127 -10.82 -13.35 10.37
C LEU A 127 -9.70 -12.40 10.80
N PRO A 128 -8.49 -12.51 10.20
CA PRO A 128 -7.35 -11.71 10.59
C PRO A 128 -7.59 -10.21 10.38
N VAL A 129 -7.37 -9.44 11.44
CA VAL A 129 -7.40 -7.98 11.47
C VAL A 129 -6.07 -7.47 12.01
N GLY A 130 -5.49 -6.48 11.36
CA GLY A 130 -4.25 -5.82 11.77
C GLY A 130 -4.48 -4.37 12.17
N LEU A 131 -3.88 -3.97 13.29
CA LEU A 131 -3.73 -2.59 13.70
C LEU A 131 -2.38 -2.07 13.20
N MET A 132 -2.39 -1.04 12.36
CA MET A 132 -1.17 -0.40 11.86
C MET A 132 -0.80 0.76 12.77
N VAL A 133 0.43 0.71 13.28
CA VAL A 133 1.13 1.80 13.98
C VAL A 133 2.09 2.41 12.98
N TRP A 134 2.01 3.73 12.73
CA TRP A 134 2.80 4.32 11.67
C TRP A 134 3.20 5.78 11.95
N HIS A 135 4.22 6.27 11.25
CA HIS A 135 4.66 7.67 11.31
C HIS A 135 5.34 8.08 9.99
N ALA A 136 5.76 9.34 9.89
CA ALA A 136 6.65 9.83 8.83
C ALA A 136 8.03 9.14 8.87
N ALA A 137 8.82 9.32 7.82
CA ALA A 137 10.15 8.73 7.67
C ALA A 137 11.07 9.00 8.88
N GLY A 138 11.94 8.04 9.20
CA GLY A 138 12.95 8.17 10.26
C GLY A 138 12.40 8.14 11.69
N ARG A 139 11.16 7.67 11.88
CA ARG A 139 10.52 7.51 13.21
C ARG A 139 10.33 6.03 13.59
N ASP A 140 11.16 5.17 13.05
CA ASP A 140 11.07 3.71 13.24
C ASP A 140 11.11 3.33 14.71
N ASP A 141 12.03 3.91 15.48
CA ASP A 141 12.13 3.65 16.95
C ASP A 141 10.85 4.01 17.69
N ALA A 142 10.21 5.13 17.34
CA ALA A 142 8.95 5.53 17.94
C ALA A 142 7.82 4.56 17.61
N VAL A 143 7.72 4.15 16.33
CA VAL A 143 6.74 3.17 15.86
C VAL A 143 6.93 1.82 16.55
N LEU A 144 8.17 1.34 16.66
CA LEU A 144 8.48 0.07 17.34
C LEU A 144 8.17 0.13 18.83
N ASN A 145 8.56 1.22 19.53
CA ASN A 145 8.29 1.39 20.96
C ASN A 145 6.77 1.45 21.25
N VAL A 146 6.01 2.21 20.48
CA VAL A 146 4.54 2.28 20.63
C VAL A 146 3.91 0.93 20.29
N GLY A 147 4.38 0.27 19.22
CA GLY A 147 3.91 -1.04 18.79
C GLY A 147 4.12 -2.09 19.88
N GLN A 148 5.29 -2.17 20.50
CA GLN A 148 5.56 -3.08 21.59
C GLN A 148 4.60 -2.88 22.77
N ARG A 149 4.33 -1.62 23.16
CA ARG A 149 3.38 -1.33 24.23
C ARG A 149 1.95 -1.77 23.91
N ILE A 150 1.53 -1.59 22.66
CA ILE A 150 0.22 -2.06 22.21
C ILE A 150 0.16 -3.59 22.21
N GLU A 151 1.20 -4.26 21.72
CA GLU A 151 1.27 -5.73 21.72
C GLU A 151 1.16 -6.31 23.14
N GLU A 152 1.88 -5.74 24.11
CA GLU A 152 1.79 -6.12 25.53
C GLU A 152 0.38 -5.98 26.11
N LEU A 153 -0.42 -5.02 25.60
CA LEU A 153 -1.81 -4.82 26.03
C LEU A 153 -2.76 -5.82 25.36
N LEU A 154 -2.53 -6.12 24.07
CA LEU A 154 -3.36 -7.08 23.33
C LEU A 154 -3.18 -8.52 23.83
N GLN A 155 -1.98 -8.89 24.27
CA GLN A 155 -1.70 -10.23 24.84
C GLN A 155 -2.33 -10.48 26.20
N LYS A 156 -2.84 -9.45 26.89
CA LYS A 156 -3.49 -9.56 28.19
C LYS A 156 -5.01 -9.75 28.13
N GLN A 157 -5.56 -9.72 26.92
CA GLN A 157 -7.00 -9.93 26.67
C GLN A 157 -7.29 -11.41 26.37
#